data_4577408b1390c3f0515180d2f7864e92
#
_entry.id   4577408b1390c3f0515180d2f7864e92
#
_cell.length_a   1.000
_cell.length_b   1.000
_cell.length_c   1.000
_cell.angle_alpha   90.00
_cell.angle_beta   90.00
_cell.angle_gamma   90.00
#
_symmetry.space_group_name_H-M   'P 1'
#
loop_
_entity.id
_entity.type
_entity.pdbx_description
1 polymer ?
#
loop_
_entity_poly.entity_id
_entity_poly.type
_entity_poly.pdbx_seq_one_letter_code
_entity_poly.pdbx_strand_id
1 'polypeptide(L)'
;MVDIEDFLAKPYWIVDILPKQVPVDAGGQYFTIEKYFLSPPHVDAIYRKFANVMLKLNCYYDIMVFKVDGETWAENPAPNDLEQVVLERKPLFVVLKYAEAVISIPGDDHNMTVYGATEATLQLIGSIASAEGLHVWKPENT
;
A
#
# COMPACT_ATOMS: atom_id res chain seq x y z
N MET A 1 -3.84 -11.54 18.67
CA MET A 1 -4.43 -10.54 17.76
C MET A 1 -3.41 -9.47 17.47
N VAL A 2 -3.28 -9.08 16.20
CA VAL A 2 -2.33 -8.04 15.82
C VAL A 2 -2.87 -6.68 16.25
N ASP A 3 -2.04 -5.92 16.96
CA ASP A 3 -2.37 -4.55 17.33
C ASP A 3 -1.78 -3.62 16.25
N ILE A 4 -2.66 -3.06 15.43
CA ILE A 4 -2.23 -2.19 14.33
C ILE A 4 -1.49 -0.95 14.85
N GLU A 5 -1.91 -0.40 15.98
CA GLU A 5 -1.24 0.78 16.55
C GLU A 5 0.24 0.52 16.85
N ASP A 6 0.57 -0.68 17.32
CA ASP A 6 1.96 -1.05 17.57
C ASP A 6 2.78 -1.06 16.27
N PHE A 7 2.17 -1.45 15.16
CA PHE A 7 2.85 -1.45 13.86
C PHE A 7 3.11 -0.04 13.35
N LEU A 8 2.22 0.90 13.62
CA LEU A 8 2.38 2.28 13.15
C LEU A 8 3.59 2.98 13.78
N ALA A 9 4.13 2.43 14.86
CA ALA A 9 5.34 2.94 15.49
C ALA A 9 6.62 2.29 14.94
N LYS A 10 6.50 1.28 14.09
CA LYS A 10 7.65 0.57 13.51
C LYS A 10 8.20 1.30 12.30
N PRO A 11 9.45 0.99 11.90
CA PRO A 11 10.00 1.51 10.65
C PRO A 11 9.07 1.20 9.48
N TYR A 12 9.00 2.12 8.52
CA TYR A 12 8.09 1.96 7.40
C TYR A 12 8.73 2.37 6.08
N TRP A 13 8.14 1.86 5.00
CA TRP A 13 8.54 2.12 3.62
C TRP A 13 7.31 2.52 2.83
N ILE A 14 7.55 3.19 1.71
CA ILE A 14 6.48 3.67 0.84
C ILE A 14 6.47 2.83 -0.44
N VAL A 15 5.29 2.42 -0.89
CA VAL A 15 5.07 1.80 -2.20
C VAL A 15 4.34 2.84 -3.04
N ASP A 16 4.97 3.31 -4.12
CA ASP A 16 4.55 4.52 -4.80
C ASP A 16 4.67 4.39 -6.32
N ILE A 17 3.96 5.24 -7.02
CA ILE A 17 4.14 5.39 -8.48
C ILE A 17 5.46 6.09 -8.80
N LEU A 18 6.04 6.81 -7.85
CA LEU A 18 7.32 7.50 -8.00
C LEU A 18 8.44 6.68 -7.35
N PRO A 19 9.68 6.76 -7.91
CA PRO A 19 10.78 5.92 -7.42
C PRO A 19 11.41 6.40 -6.11
N LYS A 20 11.13 7.63 -5.71
CA LYS A 20 11.67 8.21 -4.47
C LYS A 20 10.83 9.39 -4.04
N GLN A 21 11.03 9.80 -2.79
CA GLN A 21 10.38 10.99 -2.25
C GLN A 21 10.74 12.23 -3.07
N VAL A 22 9.74 13.06 -3.36
CA VAL A 22 9.97 14.34 -4.05
C VAL A 22 10.37 15.36 -2.98
N PRO A 23 11.56 15.98 -3.12
CA PRO A 23 12.00 17.01 -2.16
C PRO A 23 11.06 18.21 -2.14
N VAL A 24 10.93 18.85 -1.00
CA VAL A 24 10.07 20.03 -0.83
C VAL A 24 10.47 21.17 -1.78
N ASP A 25 11.76 21.29 -2.06
CA ASP A 25 12.32 22.32 -2.93
C ASP A 25 12.63 21.84 -4.35
N ALA A 26 12.05 20.70 -4.76
CA ALA A 26 12.23 20.23 -6.13
C ALA A 26 11.64 21.24 -7.11
N GLY A 27 12.31 21.45 -8.21
CA GLY A 27 11.93 22.45 -9.20
C GLY A 27 10.82 22.04 -10.15
N GLY A 28 10.14 20.93 -9.93
CA GLY A 28 9.14 20.39 -10.83
C GLY A 28 7.70 20.82 -10.47
N GLN A 29 6.76 20.14 -11.09
CA GLN A 29 5.33 20.43 -10.91
C GLN A 29 4.63 19.29 -10.15
N TYR A 30 5.19 18.90 -9.00
CA TYR A 30 4.70 17.75 -8.25
C TYR A 30 3.18 17.83 -7.97
N PHE A 31 2.70 18.95 -7.45
CA PHE A 31 1.28 19.07 -7.07
C PHE A 31 0.34 19.03 -8.28
N THR A 32 0.78 19.58 -9.40
CA THR A 32 0.00 19.54 -10.64
C THR A 32 -0.12 18.10 -11.15
N ILE A 33 0.99 17.38 -11.15
CA ILE A 33 1.03 15.99 -11.64
C ILE A 33 0.30 15.06 -10.67
N GLU A 34 0.49 15.26 -9.35
CA GLU A 34 -0.24 14.50 -8.34
C GLU A 34 -1.75 14.62 -8.54
N LYS A 35 -2.24 15.84 -8.70
CA LYS A 35 -3.66 16.09 -8.93
C LYS A 35 -4.17 15.38 -10.18
N TYR A 36 -3.37 15.36 -11.24
CA TYR A 36 -3.71 14.66 -12.47
C TYR A 36 -3.87 13.15 -12.21
N PHE A 37 -2.90 12.54 -11.55
CA PHE A 37 -2.94 11.10 -11.27
C PHE A 37 -4.00 10.72 -10.24
N LEU A 38 -4.38 11.61 -9.34
CA LEU A 38 -5.41 11.34 -8.36
C LEU A 38 -6.82 11.67 -8.86
N SER A 39 -6.95 12.09 -10.12
CA SER A 39 -8.24 12.34 -10.76
C SER A 39 -8.65 11.13 -11.61
N PRO A 40 -9.98 10.86 -11.72
CA PRO A 40 -10.45 9.81 -12.62
C PRO A 40 -10.09 10.11 -14.07
N PRO A 41 -9.80 9.12 -14.91
CA PRO A 41 -9.74 7.68 -14.59
C PRO A 41 -8.38 7.20 -14.06
N HIS A 42 -7.40 8.10 -13.92
CA HIS A 42 -6.02 7.72 -13.57
C HIS A 42 -5.92 7.10 -12.18
N VAL A 43 -6.67 7.63 -11.22
CA VAL A 43 -6.65 7.13 -9.85
C VAL A 43 -7.13 5.68 -9.77
N ASP A 44 -8.10 5.30 -10.59
CA ASP A 44 -8.57 3.92 -10.63
C ASP A 44 -7.49 2.96 -11.11
N ALA A 45 -6.67 3.40 -12.07
CA ALA A 45 -5.56 2.60 -12.56
C ALA A 45 -4.50 2.38 -11.46
N ILE A 46 -4.23 3.41 -10.66
CA ILE A 46 -3.29 3.30 -9.54
C ILE A 46 -3.82 2.30 -8.51
N TYR A 47 -5.08 2.41 -8.11
CA TYR A 47 -5.64 1.53 -7.09
C TYR A 47 -5.80 0.10 -7.59
N ARG A 48 -5.97 -0.10 -8.90
CA ARG A 48 -5.91 -1.45 -9.49
C ARG A 48 -4.52 -2.06 -9.32
N LYS A 49 -3.47 -1.27 -9.46
CA LYS A 49 -2.10 -1.74 -9.18
C LYS A 49 -1.95 -2.13 -7.71
N PHE A 50 -2.48 -1.33 -6.80
CA PHE A 50 -2.47 -1.64 -5.36
C PHE A 50 -3.20 -2.96 -5.09
N ALA A 51 -4.39 -3.14 -5.68
CA ALA A 51 -5.14 -4.39 -5.55
C ALA A 51 -4.33 -5.58 -6.05
N ASN A 52 -3.65 -5.44 -7.20
CA ASN A 52 -2.82 -6.49 -7.76
C ASN A 52 -1.66 -6.85 -6.83
N VAL A 53 -1.04 -5.86 -6.19
CA VAL A 53 0.02 -6.13 -5.20
C VAL A 53 -0.54 -6.96 -4.04
N MET A 54 -1.71 -6.59 -3.52
CA MET A 54 -2.34 -7.33 -2.42
C MET A 54 -2.69 -8.77 -2.83
N LEU A 55 -3.25 -8.94 -4.02
CA LEU A 55 -3.59 -10.26 -4.54
C LEU A 55 -2.36 -11.14 -4.69
N LYS A 56 -1.27 -10.59 -5.21
CA LYS A 56 -0.01 -11.33 -5.38
C LYS A 56 0.62 -11.66 -4.03
N LEU A 57 0.58 -10.74 -3.07
CA LEU A 57 1.06 -11.02 -1.71
C LEU A 57 0.24 -12.11 -1.04
N ASN A 58 -1.06 -12.18 -1.32
CA ASN A 58 -1.92 -13.22 -0.77
C ASN A 58 -1.53 -14.62 -1.27
N CYS A 59 -0.77 -14.72 -2.36
CA CYS A 59 -0.21 -16.00 -2.79
C CYS A 59 0.83 -16.54 -1.81
N TYR A 60 1.51 -15.66 -1.10
CA TYR A 60 2.62 -16.00 -0.21
C TYR A 60 2.25 -15.93 1.28
N TYR A 61 1.25 -15.12 1.62
CA TYR A 61 0.83 -14.89 3.00
C TYR A 61 -0.68 -14.96 3.11
N ASP A 62 -1.15 -15.53 4.21
CA ASP A 62 -2.53 -15.28 4.62
C ASP A 62 -2.64 -13.80 4.97
N ILE A 63 -3.73 -13.16 4.58
CA ILE A 63 -3.94 -11.75 4.86
C ILE A 63 -5.22 -11.53 5.66
N MET A 64 -5.19 -10.51 6.51
CA MET A 64 -6.40 -10.01 7.18
C MET A 64 -6.61 -8.57 6.75
N VAL A 65 -7.80 -8.25 6.29
CA VAL A 65 -8.14 -6.91 5.82
C VAL A 65 -9.05 -6.24 6.84
N PHE A 66 -8.66 -5.05 7.28
CA PHE A 66 -9.42 -4.24 8.23
C PHE A 66 -9.79 -2.92 7.58
N LYS A 67 -11.05 -2.52 7.74
CA LYS A 67 -11.46 -1.16 7.40
C LYS A 67 -11.12 -0.24 8.57
N VAL A 68 -10.63 0.96 8.26
CA VAL A 68 -10.15 1.89 9.29
C VAL A 68 -11.27 2.41 10.20
N ASP A 69 -12.51 2.30 9.76
CA ASP A 69 -13.68 2.67 10.59
C ASP A 69 -13.92 1.72 11.77
N GLY A 70 -13.04 0.74 12.00
CA GLY A 70 -13.13 -0.19 13.11
C GLY A 70 -13.78 -1.52 12.77
N GLU A 71 -14.26 -1.70 11.55
CA GLU A 71 -14.82 -2.95 11.11
C GLU A 71 -13.74 -3.89 10.60
N THR A 72 -13.64 -5.07 11.23
CA THR A 72 -12.89 -6.18 10.64
C THR A 72 -13.64 -6.65 9.41
N TRP A 73 -12.97 -6.70 8.27
CA TRP A 73 -13.68 -7.08 7.05
C TRP A 73 -13.54 -8.56 6.74
N ALA A 74 -12.32 -9.06 6.51
CA ALA A 74 -12.18 -10.46 6.14
C ALA A 74 -10.75 -10.98 6.30
N GLU A 75 -10.65 -12.30 6.51
CA GLU A 75 -9.41 -13.06 6.37
C GLU A 75 -9.43 -13.74 5.00
N ASN A 76 -8.36 -13.61 4.23
CA ASN A 76 -8.23 -14.18 2.89
C ASN A 76 -9.51 -13.97 2.06
N PRO A 77 -9.92 -12.71 1.83
CA PRO A 77 -11.14 -12.47 1.05
C PRO A 77 -11.03 -13.05 -0.36
N ALA A 78 -12.16 -13.34 -0.96
CA ALA A 78 -12.18 -13.78 -2.36
C ALA A 78 -11.51 -12.71 -3.23
N PRO A 79 -10.78 -13.12 -4.30
CA PRO A 79 -10.04 -12.16 -5.12
C PRO A 79 -10.87 -10.99 -5.65
N ASN A 80 -12.07 -11.25 -6.14
CA ASN A 80 -12.95 -10.18 -6.62
C ASN A 80 -13.35 -9.22 -5.50
N ASP A 81 -13.56 -9.73 -4.30
CA ASP A 81 -13.95 -8.89 -3.15
C ASP A 81 -12.77 -8.04 -2.70
N LEU A 82 -11.56 -8.60 -2.68
CA LEU A 82 -10.36 -7.85 -2.34
C LEU A 82 -10.12 -6.72 -3.33
N GLU A 83 -10.19 -7.02 -4.62
CA GLU A 83 -10.06 -6.00 -5.65
C GLU A 83 -11.10 -4.90 -5.46
N GLN A 84 -12.35 -5.28 -5.25
CA GLN A 84 -13.45 -4.33 -5.12
C GLN A 84 -13.25 -3.40 -3.92
N VAL A 85 -12.87 -3.93 -2.76
CA VAL A 85 -12.69 -3.11 -1.57
C VAL A 85 -11.54 -2.13 -1.72
N VAL A 86 -10.46 -2.52 -2.41
CA VAL A 86 -9.35 -1.61 -2.70
C VAL A 86 -9.79 -0.51 -3.66
N LEU A 87 -10.57 -0.87 -4.69
CA LEU A 87 -11.05 0.10 -5.69
C LEU A 87 -12.09 1.08 -5.13
N GLU A 88 -12.71 0.76 -4.00
CA GLU A 88 -13.60 1.70 -3.31
C GLU A 88 -12.85 2.91 -2.77
N ARG A 89 -11.53 2.82 -2.63
CA ARG A 89 -10.67 3.92 -2.19
C ARG A 89 -11.04 4.46 -0.81
N LYS A 90 -11.38 3.56 0.09
CA LYS A 90 -11.54 3.87 1.51
C LYS A 90 -10.32 3.35 2.25
N PRO A 91 -9.90 4.02 3.33
CA PRO A 91 -8.71 3.58 4.06
C PRO A 91 -8.82 2.13 4.54
N LEU A 92 -7.76 1.36 4.30
CA LEU A 92 -7.66 -0.05 4.68
C LEU A 92 -6.32 -0.33 5.34
N PHE A 93 -6.31 -1.33 6.24
CA PHE A 93 -5.08 -1.97 6.70
C PHE A 93 -5.10 -3.43 6.26
N VAL A 94 -4.00 -3.90 5.70
CA VAL A 94 -3.82 -5.29 5.32
C VAL A 94 -2.69 -5.87 6.16
N VAL A 95 -3.00 -6.87 6.98
CA VAL A 95 -2.02 -7.55 7.81
C VAL A 95 -1.53 -8.78 7.08
N LEU A 96 -0.21 -8.89 6.89
CA LEU A 96 0.42 -10.08 6.35
C LEU A 96 0.71 -11.01 7.52
N LYS A 97 -0.12 -12.05 7.69
CA LYS A 97 0.00 -12.96 8.83
C LYS A 97 1.33 -13.69 8.79
N TYR A 98 1.92 -13.90 9.95
CA TYR A 98 3.22 -14.56 10.15
C TYR A 98 4.42 -13.80 9.60
N ALA A 99 4.24 -12.87 8.68
CA ALA A 99 5.31 -11.96 8.25
C ALA A 99 5.41 -10.73 9.17
N GLU A 100 4.43 -10.55 10.04
CA GLU A 100 4.37 -9.45 11.00
C GLU A 100 4.53 -8.08 10.33
N ALA A 101 3.92 -7.91 9.17
CA ALA A 101 3.91 -6.64 8.45
C ALA A 101 2.49 -6.16 8.24
N VAL A 102 2.32 -4.85 8.20
CA VAL A 102 1.03 -4.20 7.95
C VAL A 102 1.17 -3.23 6.79
N ILE A 103 0.25 -3.27 5.85
CA ILE A 103 0.20 -2.34 4.73
C ILE A 103 -1.02 -1.44 4.90
N SER A 104 -0.79 -0.14 4.87
CA SER A 104 -1.85 0.87 4.92
C SER A 104 -2.14 1.37 3.50
N ILE A 105 -3.40 1.26 3.08
CA ILE A 105 -3.86 1.80 1.80
C ILE A 105 -4.75 2.99 2.12
N PRO A 106 -4.31 4.23 1.82
CA PRO A 106 -5.02 5.42 2.34
C PRO A 106 -6.33 5.76 1.62
N GLY A 107 -6.45 5.42 0.35
CA GLY A 107 -7.66 5.76 -0.42
C GLY A 107 -7.64 7.10 -1.12
N ASP A 108 -6.81 8.04 -0.68
CA ASP A 108 -6.75 9.40 -1.20
C ASP A 108 -5.34 9.82 -1.65
N ASP A 109 -4.43 8.86 -1.81
CA ASP A 109 -3.05 9.15 -2.17
C ASP A 109 -2.57 8.17 -3.24
N HIS A 110 -1.42 8.46 -3.84
CA HIS A 110 -0.82 7.63 -4.88
C HIS A 110 0.20 6.63 -4.34
N ASN A 111 0.18 6.39 -3.03
CA ASN A 111 1.11 5.46 -2.39
C ASN A 111 0.42 4.65 -1.29
N MET A 112 1.10 3.57 -0.90
CA MET A 112 0.76 2.74 0.27
C MET A 112 1.94 2.80 1.22
N THR A 113 1.70 2.51 2.51
CA THR A 113 2.77 2.45 3.51
C THR A 113 2.88 1.04 4.06
N VAL A 114 4.11 0.52 4.15
CA VAL A 114 4.41 -0.80 4.69
C VAL A 114 5.13 -0.62 6.02
N TYR A 115 4.55 -1.16 7.09
CA TYR A 115 5.09 -1.04 8.44
C TYR A 115 5.68 -2.38 8.90
N GLY A 116 6.86 -2.34 9.48
CA GLY A 116 7.42 -3.46 10.23
C GLY A 116 7.94 -4.63 9.41
N ALA A 117 7.99 -4.53 8.10
CA ALA A 117 8.42 -5.62 7.25
C ALA A 117 9.89 -5.95 7.45
N THR A 118 10.21 -7.25 7.46
CA THR A 118 11.59 -7.71 7.43
C THR A 118 12.19 -7.44 6.05
N GLU A 119 13.52 -7.54 5.94
CA GLU A 119 14.19 -7.36 4.66
C GLU A 119 13.68 -8.35 3.61
N ALA A 120 13.48 -9.61 3.99
CA ALA A 120 12.97 -10.63 3.06
C ALA A 120 11.58 -10.29 2.55
N THR A 121 10.69 -9.84 3.45
CA THR A 121 9.34 -9.42 3.06
C THR A 121 9.39 -8.18 2.16
N LEU A 122 10.26 -7.22 2.49
CA LEU A 122 10.43 -6.03 1.65
C LEU A 122 10.92 -6.36 0.25
N GLN A 123 11.84 -7.31 0.13
CA GLN A 123 12.33 -7.73 -1.19
C GLN A 123 11.20 -8.34 -2.03
N LEU A 124 10.36 -9.15 -1.41
CA LEU A 124 9.21 -9.72 -2.10
C LEU A 124 8.22 -8.64 -2.52
N ILE A 125 7.89 -7.73 -1.60
CA ILE A 125 7.01 -6.60 -1.91
C ILE A 125 7.60 -5.77 -3.05
N GLY A 126 8.89 -5.50 -3.01
CA GLY A 126 9.58 -4.74 -4.06
C GLY A 126 9.50 -5.40 -5.42
N SER A 127 9.69 -6.73 -5.48
CA SER A 127 9.59 -7.47 -6.74
C SER A 127 8.17 -7.43 -7.30
N ILE A 128 7.18 -7.61 -6.44
CA ILE A 128 5.77 -7.57 -6.84
C ILE A 128 5.39 -6.16 -7.30
N ALA A 129 5.77 -5.15 -6.53
CA ALA A 129 5.48 -3.74 -6.85
C ALA A 129 6.11 -3.34 -8.18
N SER A 130 7.36 -3.74 -8.41
CA SER A 130 8.08 -3.44 -9.65
C SER A 130 7.35 -3.99 -10.86
N ALA A 131 6.79 -5.20 -10.75
CA ALA A 131 6.02 -5.81 -11.84
C ALA A 131 4.74 -5.04 -12.16
N GLU A 132 4.23 -4.25 -11.21
CA GLU A 132 3.05 -3.39 -11.40
C GLU A 132 3.44 -1.95 -11.79
N GLY A 133 4.72 -1.67 -11.98
CA GLY A 133 5.19 -0.32 -12.29
C GLY A 133 5.26 0.60 -11.07
N LEU A 134 5.34 0.00 -9.88
CA LEU A 134 5.46 0.73 -8.61
C LEU A 134 6.88 0.61 -8.08
N HIS A 135 7.19 1.43 -7.10
CA HIS A 135 8.53 1.48 -6.48
C HIS A 135 8.40 1.47 -4.96
N VAL A 136 9.39 0.88 -4.31
CA VAL A 136 9.46 0.88 -2.84
C VAL A 136 10.64 1.75 -2.42
N TRP A 137 10.38 2.71 -1.55
CA TRP A 137 11.44 3.59 -1.05
C TRP A 137 11.20 3.93 0.40
N LYS A 138 12.27 4.34 1.08
CA LYS A 138 12.20 4.75 2.48
C LYS A 138 12.17 6.27 2.55
N PRO A 139 11.22 6.85 3.30
CA PRO A 139 11.18 8.30 3.46
C PRO A 139 12.47 8.82 4.09
N GLU A 140 12.92 9.96 3.63
CA GLU A 140 14.00 10.69 4.27
C GLU A 140 13.48 11.26 5.59
N ASN A 141 14.33 11.42 6.56
CA ASN A 141 13.98 12.00 7.87
C ASN A 141 13.02 11.17 8.70
N THR A 142 13.12 9.86 8.65
CA THR A 142 12.37 8.96 9.53
C THR A 142 13.28 8.26 10.51
#